data_e031641a356650e774b5922d4482e327
#
_entry.id   e031641a356650e774b5922d4482e327
#
_cell.length_a   1.000
_cell.length_b   1.000
_cell.length_c   1.000
_cell.angle_alpha   90.00
_cell.angle_beta   90.00
_cell.angle_gamma   90.00
#
_symmetry.space_group_name_H-M   'P 1'
#
loop_
_entity.id
_entity.type
_entity.pdbx_description
1 polymer ?
#
loop_
_entity_poly.entity_id
_entity_poly.type
_entity_poly.pdbx_seq_one_letter_code
_entity_poly.pdbx_strand_id
1 'polypeptide(L)'
;MKDSLPADLPVAGILDRVVAASRAGAVVVTAPPGSGKTMLVPAAVLDDLPSPARVVVLQPRRLAARAVARQIARLRGVDLGEEVGYQVRFDACVGRDTRLVVETTGIMLRRLLDDLTLPGIGCVVLDEFHERTIEMDMVLGLLVRLRQTVRPDLRIVVMSATLAAEPVARLLAGDDGTPAAIVSAAGRLFPVDTHYLRHGDRRDLTELVTTTVPEAIRRTTGHVLVFLPGKIGRAHV
;
A
#
# COMPACT_ATOMS: atom_id res chain seq x y z
N MET A 1 -20.29 -0.99 11.97
CA MET A 1 -18.94 -1.37 11.51
C MET A 1 -17.92 -0.21 11.54
N LYS A 2 -18.33 1.06 11.63
CA LYS A 2 -17.41 2.20 11.85
C LYS A 2 -16.73 2.23 13.23
N ASP A 3 -17.27 1.54 14.22
CA ASP A 3 -16.83 1.63 15.63
C ASP A 3 -15.59 0.76 15.98
N SER A 4 -15.09 -0.06 15.06
CA SER A 4 -13.93 -0.94 15.31
C SER A 4 -12.63 -0.46 14.65
N LEU A 5 -12.68 0.60 13.83
CA LEU A 5 -11.46 1.13 13.20
C LEU A 5 -10.72 2.03 14.20
N PRO A 6 -9.37 1.96 14.27
CA PRO A 6 -8.57 2.85 15.13
C PRO A 6 -8.81 4.32 14.73
N ALA A 7 -9.65 5.01 15.48
CA ALA A 7 -10.04 6.41 15.22
C ALA A 7 -8.86 7.41 15.40
N ASP A 8 -7.83 7.00 16.06
CA ASP A 8 -6.62 7.77 16.38
C ASP A 8 -5.56 7.77 15.24
N LEU A 9 -5.78 7.01 14.18
CA LEU A 9 -4.88 7.02 13.03
C LEU A 9 -5.15 8.26 12.15
N PRO A 10 -4.10 8.97 11.69
CA PRO A 10 -4.25 10.21 10.91
C PRO A 10 -5.14 10.10 9.68
N VAL A 11 -5.15 8.93 9.02
CA VAL A 11 -5.97 8.68 7.83
C VAL A 11 -7.46 8.54 8.16
N ALA A 12 -7.84 8.17 9.40
CA ALA A 12 -9.24 7.99 9.76
C ALA A 12 -10.08 9.25 9.49
N GLY A 13 -9.52 10.43 9.77
CA GLY A 13 -10.21 11.71 9.56
C GLY A 13 -10.42 12.12 8.09
N ILE A 14 -9.83 11.41 7.13
CA ILE A 14 -9.96 11.74 5.70
C ILE A 14 -10.70 10.67 4.89
N LEU A 15 -11.09 9.54 5.50
CA LEU A 15 -11.67 8.40 4.77
C LEU A 15 -12.92 8.77 3.97
N ASP A 16 -13.84 9.53 4.55
CA ASP A 16 -15.07 9.96 3.86
C ASP A 16 -14.74 10.79 2.59
N ARG A 17 -13.69 11.64 2.66
CA ARG A 17 -13.21 12.41 1.51
C ARG A 17 -12.57 11.53 0.45
N VAL A 18 -11.80 10.52 0.86
CA VAL A 18 -11.18 9.56 -0.07
C VAL A 18 -12.25 8.75 -0.78
N VAL A 19 -13.23 8.24 -0.06
CA VAL A 19 -14.35 7.47 -0.61
C VAL A 19 -15.14 8.33 -1.59
N ALA A 20 -15.53 9.56 -1.20
CA ALA A 20 -16.26 10.47 -2.07
C ALA A 20 -15.48 10.79 -3.35
N ALA A 21 -14.17 11.07 -3.24
CA ALA A 21 -13.32 11.33 -4.40
C ALA A 21 -13.17 10.08 -5.30
N SER A 22 -13.09 8.88 -4.72
CA SER A 22 -12.98 7.63 -5.50
C SER A 22 -14.22 7.36 -6.37
N ARG A 23 -15.39 7.83 -5.97
CA ARG A 23 -16.63 7.70 -6.77
C ARG A 23 -16.57 8.50 -8.08
N ALA A 24 -15.78 9.56 -8.12
CA ALA A 24 -15.50 10.30 -9.35
C ALA A 24 -14.52 9.57 -10.30
N GLY A 25 -14.05 8.38 -9.90
CA GLY A 25 -13.23 7.48 -10.70
C GLY A 25 -11.78 7.35 -10.23
N ALA A 26 -11.12 8.43 -9.80
CA ALA A 26 -9.75 8.32 -9.32
C ALA A 26 -9.43 9.31 -8.19
N VAL A 27 -8.52 8.90 -7.28
CA VAL A 27 -8.04 9.73 -6.18
C VAL A 27 -6.58 9.40 -5.86
N VAL A 28 -5.81 10.44 -5.52
CA VAL A 28 -4.46 10.30 -4.97
C VAL A 28 -4.51 10.57 -3.46
N VAL A 29 -4.05 9.62 -2.66
CA VAL A 29 -3.99 9.72 -1.20
C VAL A 29 -2.55 9.89 -0.76
N THR A 30 -2.24 10.99 -0.10
CA THR A 30 -0.92 11.25 0.47
C THR A 30 -0.99 11.23 1.99
N ALA A 31 -0.18 10.37 2.60
CA ALA A 31 -0.12 10.28 4.05
C ALA A 31 1.22 9.64 4.47
N PRO A 32 1.85 10.11 5.54
CA PRO A 32 3.13 9.57 5.99
C PRO A 32 3.04 8.09 6.36
N PRO A 33 4.20 7.40 6.47
CA PRO A 33 4.25 6.04 6.99
C PRO A 33 3.59 5.95 8.37
N GLY A 34 2.95 4.83 8.67
CA GLY A 34 2.28 4.63 9.95
C GLY A 34 0.94 5.36 10.13
N SER A 35 0.49 6.12 9.12
CA SER A 35 -0.80 6.86 9.16
C SER A 35 -2.06 5.97 9.09
N GLY A 36 -1.89 4.67 8.75
CA GLY A 36 -2.99 3.72 8.57
C GLY A 36 -3.55 3.64 7.14
N LYS A 37 -2.98 4.36 6.16
CA LYS A 37 -3.50 4.41 4.77
C LYS A 37 -3.70 3.02 4.16
N THR A 38 -2.69 2.16 4.25
CA THR A 38 -2.68 0.81 3.68
C THR A 38 -3.83 -0.08 4.18
N MET A 39 -4.26 0.12 5.42
CA MET A 39 -5.27 -0.71 6.06
C MET A 39 -6.67 -0.11 5.97
N LEU A 40 -6.80 1.19 6.21
CA LEU A 40 -8.10 1.83 6.35
C LEU A 40 -8.70 2.25 5.00
N VAL A 41 -7.89 2.76 4.07
CA VAL A 41 -8.40 3.23 2.78
C VAL A 41 -9.03 2.11 1.96
N PRO A 42 -8.38 0.93 1.74
CA PRO A 42 -9.01 -0.15 0.98
C PRO A 42 -10.28 -0.68 1.63
N ALA A 43 -10.30 -0.77 2.97
CA ALA A 43 -11.47 -1.20 3.73
C ALA A 43 -12.65 -0.23 3.57
N ALA A 44 -12.40 1.08 3.68
CA ALA A 44 -13.43 2.10 3.51
C ALA A 44 -13.98 2.14 2.07
N VAL A 45 -13.12 1.96 1.06
CA VAL A 45 -13.56 1.87 -0.34
C VAL A 45 -14.39 0.60 -0.57
N LEU A 46 -14.02 -0.54 0.04
CA LEU A 46 -14.79 -1.78 -0.06
C LEU A 46 -16.20 -1.62 0.50
N ASP A 47 -16.33 -0.96 1.64
CA ASP A 47 -17.65 -0.73 2.29
C ASP A 47 -18.57 0.13 1.41
N ASP A 48 -18.01 0.96 0.53
CA ASP A 48 -18.74 1.82 -0.40
C ASP A 48 -19.04 1.16 -1.75
N LEU A 49 -18.30 0.12 -2.12
CA LEU A 49 -18.52 -0.56 -3.39
C LEU A 49 -19.72 -1.51 -3.32
N PRO A 50 -20.60 -1.50 -4.36
CA PRO A 50 -21.72 -2.45 -4.43
C PRO A 50 -21.21 -3.89 -4.52
N SER A 51 -21.89 -4.80 -3.79
CA SER A 51 -21.60 -6.23 -3.93
C SER A 51 -22.10 -6.72 -5.31
N PRO A 52 -21.36 -7.63 -5.99
CA PRO A 52 -20.18 -8.39 -5.54
C PRO A 52 -18.83 -7.75 -5.96
N ALA A 53 -18.77 -6.47 -6.31
CA ALA A 53 -17.54 -5.85 -6.77
C ALA A 53 -16.41 -5.96 -5.74
N ARG A 54 -15.19 -6.17 -6.24
CA ARG A 54 -13.97 -6.40 -5.45
C ARG A 54 -13.06 -5.17 -5.44
N VAL A 55 -12.35 -5.01 -4.33
CA VAL A 55 -11.18 -4.14 -4.22
C VAL A 55 -9.92 -4.98 -4.35
N VAL A 56 -9.02 -4.59 -5.24
CA VAL A 56 -7.69 -5.19 -5.36
C VAL A 56 -6.65 -4.19 -4.89
N VAL A 57 -5.83 -4.57 -3.91
CA VAL A 57 -4.73 -3.76 -3.36
C VAL A 57 -3.41 -4.29 -3.88
N LEU A 58 -2.65 -3.44 -4.55
CA LEU A 58 -1.36 -3.81 -5.11
C LEU A 58 -0.24 -3.46 -4.14
N GLN A 59 0.58 -4.46 -3.82
CA GLN A 59 1.77 -4.33 -2.99
C GLN A 59 3.01 -4.73 -3.80
N PRO A 60 4.13 -4.00 -3.74
CA PRO A 60 5.32 -4.34 -4.49
C PRO A 60 6.00 -5.61 -3.96
N ARG A 61 5.77 -5.97 -2.70
CA ARG A 61 6.48 -7.05 -2.01
C ARG A 61 5.54 -8.15 -1.52
N ARG A 62 5.89 -9.41 -1.79
CA ARG A 62 5.09 -10.60 -1.43
C ARG A 62 4.82 -10.71 0.08
N LEU A 63 5.83 -10.46 0.91
CA LEU A 63 5.68 -10.52 2.36
C LEU A 63 4.76 -9.41 2.87
N ALA A 64 4.88 -8.20 2.32
CA ALA A 64 3.99 -7.08 2.66
C ALA A 64 2.54 -7.41 2.27
N ALA A 65 2.29 -7.95 1.08
CA ALA A 65 0.93 -8.32 0.66
C ALA A 65 0.25 -9.27 1.65
N ARG A 66 0.95 -10.31 2.10
CA ARG A 66 0.42 -11.23 3.12
C ARG A 66 0.16 -10.56 4.47
N ALA A 67 1.11 -9.73 4.92
CA ALA A 67 0.99 -9.04 6.21
C ALA A 67 -0.16 -8.04 6.21
N VAL A 68 -0.31 -7.27 5.13
CA VAL A 68 -1.40 -6.31 4.93
C VAL A 68 -2.75 -7.01 4.92
N ALA A 69 -2.91 -8.10 4.14
CA ALA A 69 -4.16 -8.85 4.10
C ALA A 69 -4.56 -9.38 5.50
N ARG A 70 -3.60 -9.97 6.23
CA ARG A 70 -3.85 -10.46 7.61
C ARG A 70 -4.27 -9.33 8.54
N GLN A 71 -3.62 -8.17 8.43
CA GLN A 71 -3.92 -7.04 9.28
C GLN A 71 -5.30 -6.44 8.98
N ILE A 72 -5.66 -6.32 7.69
CA ILE A 72 -7.00 -5.86 7.31
C ILE A 72 -8.06 -6.86 7.77
N ALA A 73 -7.85 -8.18 7.61
CA ALA A 73 -8.77 -9.21 8.08
C ALA A 73 -9.01 -9.09 9.60
N ARG A 74 -7.93 -8.95 10.39
CA ARG A 74 -8.02 -8.73 11.85
C ARG A 74 -8.83 -7.47 12.19
N LEU A 75 -8.57 -6.36 11.52
CA LEU A 75 -9.30 -5.10 11.75
C LEU A 75 -10.79 -5.22 11.41
N ARG A 76 -11.12 -6.07 10.45
CA ARG A 76 -12.51 -6.32 10.06
C ARG A 76 -13.18 -7.43 10.88
N GLY A 77 -12.43 -8.14 11.73
CA GLY A 77 -12.95 -9.25 12.55
C GLY A 77 -13.36 -10.45 11.72
N VAL A 78 -12.69 -10.71 10.58
CA VAL A 78 -12.96 -11.83 9.68
C VAL A 78 -11.73 -12.73 9.56
N ASP A 79 -11.94 -13.99 9.19
CA ASP A 79 -10.84 -14.89 8.90
C ASP A 79 -10.23 -14.59 7.52
N LEU A 80 -8.91 -14.82 7.43
CA LEU A 80 -8.19 -14.62 6.19
C LEU A 80 -8.62 -15.66 5.15
N GLY A 81 -9.01 -15.18 3.97
CA GLY A 81 -9.60 -15.99 2.90
C GLY A 81 -11.12 -15.90 2.82
N GLU A 82 -11.80 -15.32 3.82
CA GLU A 82 -13.22 -14.99 3.76
C GLU A 82 -13.42 -13.68 2.97
N GLU A 83 -13.80 -12.59 3.61
CA GLU A 83 -14.00 -11.29 2.95
C GLU A 83 -12.67 -10.68 2.46
N VAL A 84 -11.56 -10.91 3.20
CA VAL A 84 -10.22 -10.39 2.92
C VAL A 84 -9.27 -11.53 2.64
N GLY A 85 -8.53 -11.44 1.54
CA GLY A 85 -7.54 -12.44 1.16
C GLY A 85 -6.31 -11.85 0.50
N TYR A 86 -5.38 -12.71 0.09
CA TYR A 86 -4.22 -12.31 -0.68
C TYR A 86 -3.92 -13.27 -1.82
N GLN A 87 -3.22 -12.76 -2.84
CA GLN A 87 -2.69 -13.56 -3.94
C GLN A 87 -1.29 -13.09 -4.29
N VAL A 88 -0.32 -13.98 -4.16
CA VAL A 88 1.07 -13.75 -4.54
C VAL A 88 1.58 -14.93 -5.37
N ARG A 89 2.73 -14.79 -6.02
CA ARG A 89 3.29 -15.88 -6.83
C ARG A 89 3.48 -17.13 -5.99
N PHE A 90 2.87 -18.25 -6.42
CA PHE A 90 2.87 -19.58 -5.80
C PHE A 90 2.16 -19.69 -4.45
N ASP A 91 1.39 -18.68 -4.03
CA ASP A 91 0.64 -18.77 -2.79
C ASP A 91 -0.56 -17.83 -2.79
N ALA A 92 -1.71 -18.34 -2.36
CA ALA A 92 -2.94 -17.56 -2.29
C ALA A 92 -3.81 -18.04 -1.12
N CYS A 93 -4.53 -17.09 -0.53
CA CYS A 93 -5.57 -17.35 0.44
C CYS A 93 -6.77 -16.47 0.07
N VAL A 94 -7.59 -16.96 -0.85
CA VAL A 94 -8.79 -16.30 -1.37
C VAL A 94 -9.91 -17.32 -1.45
N GLY A 95 -11.10 -16.98 -0.99
CA GLY A 95 -12.30 -17.78 -1.08
C GLY A 95 -13.30 -17.21 -2.09
N ARG A 96 -14.46 -17.83 -2.17
CA ARG A 96 -15.55 -17.41 -3.05
C ARG A 96 -16.07 -16.01 -2.69
N ASP A 97 -16.13 -15.73 -1.39
CA ASP A 97 -16.70 -14.49 -0.84
C ASP A 97 -15.66 -13.39 -0.61
N THR A 98 -14.40 -13.63 -1.02
CA THR A 98 -13.33 -12.64 -0.87
C THR A 98 -13.59 -11.45 -1.78
N ARG A 99 -13.78 -10.29 -1.16
CA ARG A 99 -14.03 -9.02 -1.84
C ARG A 99 -12.87 -8.03 -1.78
N LEU A 100 -11.98 -8.17 -0.79
CA LEU A 100 -10.74 -7.40 -0.74
C LEU A 100 -9.56 -8.36 -0.91
N VAL A 101 -8.83 -8.19 -2.02
CA VAL A 101 -7.67 -9.03 -2.33
C VAL A 101 -6.42 -8.17 -2.34
N VAL A 102 -5.44 -8.53 -1.51
CA VAL A 102 -4.11 -7.92 -1.57
C VAL A 102 -3.21 -8.78 -2.44
N GLU A 103 -2.71 -8.23 -3.54
CA GLU A 103 -1.88 -8.99 -4.47
C GLU A 103 -0.60 -8.23 -4.85
N THR A 104 0.36 -8.95 -5.40
CA THR A 104 1.56 -8.31 -5.95
C THR A 104 1.31 -7.75 -7.33
N THR A 105 2.03 -6.67 -7.67
CA THR A 105 1.91 -5.98 -8.96
C THR A 105 2.04 -6.92 -10.16
N GLY A 106 2.94 -7.94 -10.07
CA GLY A 106 3.11 -8.94 -11.13
C GLY A 106 1.88 -9.84 -11.34
N ILE A 107 1.06 -10.09 -10.30
CA ILE A 107 -0.21 -10.81 -10.43
C ILE A 107 -1.22 -9.95 -11.22
N MET A 108 -1.31 -8.66 -10.89
CA MET A 108 -2.19 -7.73 -11.62
C MET A 108 -1.77 -7.59 -13.09
N LEU A 109 -0.48 -7.47 -13.38
CA LEU A 109 0.00 -7.43 -14.77
C LEU A 109 -0.43 -8.68 -15.55
N ARG A 110 -0.27 -9.86 -14.95
CA ARG A 110 -0.71 -11.11 -15.59
C ARG A 110 -2.23 -11.11 -15.82
N ARG A 111 -3.01 -10.67 -14.85
CA ARG A 111 -4.47 -10.55 -14.97
C ARG A 111 -4.87 -9.61 -16.11
N LEU A 112 -4.19 -8.47 -16.26
CA LEU A 112 -4.40 -7.53 -17.36
C LEU A 112 -4.02 -8.11 -18.73
N LEU A 113 -3.02 -9.01 -18.78
CA LEU A 113 -2.66 -9.71 -20.02
C LEU A 113 -3.68 -10.80 -20.37
N ASP A 114 -4.27 -11.46 -19.38
CA ASP A 114 -5.27 -12.51 -19.58
C ASP A 114 -6.64 -11.91 -19.96
N ASP A 115 -7.08 -10.85 -19.28
CA ASP A 115 -8.32 -10.12 -19.56
C ASP A 115 -8.23 -8.65 -19.14
N LEU A 116 -8.13 -7.78 -20.14
CA LEU A 116 -8.06 -6.33 -19.94
C LEU A 116 -9.30 -5.75 -19.27
N THR A 117 -10.45 -6.41 -19.32
CA THR A 117 -11.69 -5.86 -18.77
C THR A 117 -11.76 -5.93 -17.24
N LEU A 118 -10.90 -6.71 -16.59
CA LEU A 118 -10.86 -6.90 -15.14
C LEU A 118 -12.25 -7.22 -14.55
N PRO A 119 -12.93 -8.30 -14.99
CA PRO A 119 -14.29 -8.57 -14.58
C PRO A 119 -14.40 -8.76 -13.05
N GLY A 120 -15.44 -8.16 -12.46
CA GLY A 120 -15.71 -8.23 -11.03
C GLY A 120 -14.82 -7.33 -10.16
N ILE A 121 -13.84 -6.62 -10.72
CA ILE A 121 -13.03 -5.64 -9.99
C ILE A 121 -13.67 -4.25 -10.15
N GLY A 122 -14.04 -3.64 -9.02
CA GLY A 122 -14.64 -2.30 -8.99
C GLY A 122 -13.63 -1.22 -8.61
N CYS A 123 -12.54 -1.60 -7.90
CA CYS A 123 -11.49 -0.66 -7.52
C CYS A 123 -10.11 -1.34 -7.50
N VAL A 124 -9.11 -0.64 -8.00
CA VAL A 124 -7.68 -0.98 -7.85
C VAL A 124 -7.00 0.07 -7.01
N VAL A 125 -6.35 -0.36 -5.94
CA VAL A 125 -5.57 0.48 -5.01
C VAL A 125 -4.09 0.19 -5.24
N LEU A 126 -3.33 1.19 -5.69
CA LEU A 126 -1.88 1.11 -5.83
C LEU A 126 -1.23 1.65 -4.56
N ASP A 127 -0.75 0.74 -3.71
CA ASP A 127 -0.10 1.13 -2.44
C ASP A 127 1.41 1.24 -2.61
N GLU A 128 2.04 2.02 -1.75
CA GLU A 128 3.48 2.32 -1.77
C GLU A 128 3.97 2.83 -3.14
N PHE A 129 3.14 3.59 -3.84
CA PHE A 129 3.42 4.06 -5.22
C PHE A 129 4.72 4.88 -5.32
N HIS A 130 5.20 5.45 -4.23
CA HIS A 130 6.49 6.16 -4.18
C HIS A 130 7.73 5.26 -4.39
N GLU A 131 7.60 3.93 -4.27
CA GLU A 131 8.70 2.99 -4.62
C GLU A 131 8.98 2.96 -6.13
N ARG A 132 8.05 3.42 -6.98
CA ARG A 132 8.19 3.61 -8.43
C ARG A 132 8.81 2.42 -9.15
N THR A 133 8.26 1.23 -8.94
CA THR A 133 8.68 0.06 -9.73
C THR A 133 8.13 0.14 -11.15
N ILE A 134 8.87 -0.39 -12.13
CA ILE A 134 8.44 -0.43 -13.53
C ILE A 134 7.07 -1.10 -13.68
N GLU A 135 6.87 -2.21 -12.97
CA GLU A 135 5.59 -2.93 -13.00
C GLU A 135 4.43 -2.07 -12.48
N MET A 136 4.66 -1.29 -11.41
CA MET A 136 3.63 -0.43 -10.83
C MET A 136 3.26 0.71 -11.80
N ASP A 137 4.26 1.33 -12.43
CA ASP A 137 4.04 2.37 -13.43
C ASP A 137 3.32 1.82 -14.68
N MET A 138 3.68 0.62 -15.14
CA MET A 138 2.98 -0.05 -16.23
C MET A 138 1.51 -0.35 -15.88
N VAL A 139 1.26 -0.91 -14.69
CA VAL A 139 -0.11 -1.17 -14.23
C VAL A 139 -0.92 0.12 -14.19
N LEU A 140 -0.37 1.20 -13.63
CA LEU A 140 -1.07 2.48 -13.59
C LEU A 140 -1.44 2.97 -15.00
N GLY A 141 -0.49 2.93 -15.95
CA GLY A 141 -0.73 3.33 -17.34
C GLY A 141 -1.83 2.50 -18.02
N LEU A 142 -1.82 1.17 -17.81
CA LEU A 142 -2.84 0.27 -18.34
C LEU A 142 -4.22 0.53 -17.70
N LEU A 143 -4.29 0.75 -16.39
CA LEU A 143 -5.54 1.06 -15.70
C LEU A 143 -6.13 2.39 -16.15
N VAL A 144 -5.31 3.42 -16.36
CA VAL A 144 -5.74 4.70 -16.92
C VAL A 144 -6.33 4.49 -18.30
N ARG A 145 -5.63 3.77 -19.17
CA ARG A 145 -6.12 3.46 -20.52
C ARG A 145 -7.41 2.66 -20.49
N LEU A 146 -7.49 1.64 -19.65
CA LEU A 146 -8.68 0.82 -19.48
C LEU A 146 -9.89 1.65 -19.05
N ARG A 147 -9.72 2.55 -18.09
CA ARG A 147 -10.76 3.45 -17.63
C ARG A 147 -11.26 4.39 -18.72
N GLN A 148 -10.36 4.92 -19.54
CA GLN A 148 -10.70 5.82 -20.66
C GLN A 148 -11.40 5.14 -21.83
N THR A 149 -11.36 3.80 -21.92
CA THR A 149 -11.85 3.08 -23.10
C THR A 149 -13.00 2.13 -22.80
N VAL A 150 -12.81 1.20 -21.87
CA VAL A 150 -13.69 0.03 -21.65
C VAL A 150 -14.37 0.04 -20.30
N ARG A 151 -13.70 0.57 -19.26
CA ARG A 151 -14.15 0.51 -17.88
C ARG A 151 -14.19 1.90 -17.21
N PRO A 152 -15.05 2.83 -17.69
CA PRO A 152 -15.19 4.16 -17.09
C PRO A 152 -15.66 4.11 -15.62
N ASP A 153 -16.27 2.98 -15.20
CA ASP A 153 -16.72 2.69 -13.86
C ASP A 153 -15.60 2.31 -12.88
N LEU A 154 -14.42 1.89 -13.40
CA LEU A 154 -13.31 1.41 -12.58
C LEU A 154 -12.73 2.54 -11.72
N ARG A 155 -12.72 2.32 -10.41
CA ARG A 155 -12.08 3.27 -9.48
C ARG A 155 -10.59 2.97 -9.35
N ILE A 156 -9.77 4.03 -9.32
CA ILE A 156 -8.33 3.95 -9.13
C ILE A 156 -7.94 4.79 -7.91
N VAL A 157 -7.30 4.17 -6.94
CA VAL A 157 -6.77 4.84 -5.75
C VAL A 157 -5.25 4.69 -5.75
N VAL A 158 -4.52 5.80 -5.78
CA VAL A 158 -3.05 5.78 -5.67
C VAL A 158 -2.65 6.29 -4.29
N MET A 159 -1.94 5.48 -3.53
CA MET A 159 -1.49 5.82 -2.18
C MET A 159 0.03 5.97 -2.12
N SER A 160 0.48 7.04 -1.47
CA SER A 160 1.90 7.34 -1.37
C SER A 160 2.26 8.02 -0.04
N ALA A 161 3.51 7.85 0.40
CA ALA A 161 4.04 8.52 1.58
C ALA A 161 4.66 9.91 1.28
N THR A 162 5.29 10.09 0.13
CA THR A 162 6.19 11.22 -0.15
C THR A 162 6.09 11.76 -1.58
N LEU A 163 5.02 11.48 -2.30
CA LEU A 163 4.92 11.79 -3.72
C LEU A 163 4.63 13.26 -3.98
N ALA A 164 5.25 13.80 -5.04
CA ALA A 164 4.63 14.89 -5.77
C ALA A 164 3.33 14.35 -6.37
N ALA A 165 2.19 14.62 -5.74
CA ALA A 165 0.91 14.01 -6.07
C ALA A 165 0.31 14.58 -7.37
N GLU A 166 0.68 15.82 -7.72
CA GLU A 166 0.10 16.55 -8.86
C GLU A 166 0.36 15.89 -10.23
N PRO A 167 1.56 15.36 -10.55
CA PRO A 167 1.77 14.64 -11.80
C PRO A 167 0.91 13.40 -11.93
N VAL A 168 0.73 12.66 -10.82
CA VAL A 168 -0.13 11.46 -10.79
C VAL A 168 -1.60 11.87 -10.92
N ALA A 169 -2.04 12.91 -10.22
CA ALA A 169 -3.40 13.43 -10.32
C ALA A 169 -3.74 13.88 -11.74
N ARG A 170 -2.79 14.53 -12.45
CA ARG A 170 -2.96 14.89 -13.86
C ARG A 170 -3.04 13.67 -14.79
N LEU A 171 -2.23 12.64 -14.54
CA LEU A 171 -2.28 11.39 -15.30
C LEU A 171 -3.64 10.68 -15.14
N LEU A 172 -4.23 10.80 -13.95
CA LEU A 172 -5.54 10.23 -13.60
C LEU A 172 -6.71 11.15 -13.93
N ALA A 173 -6.50 12.20 -14.72
CA ALA A 173 -7.54 13.15 -15.08
C ALA A 173 -8.77 12.46 -15.67
N GLY A 174 -9.94 13.04 -15.43
CA GLY A 174 -11.19 12.65 -16.05
C GLY A 174 -11.23 13.01 -17.55
N ASP A 175 -12.30 12.63 -18.23
CA ASP A 175 -12.49 12.90 -19.66
C ASP A 175 -12.58 14.40 -19.96
N ASP A 176 -12.96 15.20 -18.98
CA ASP A 176 -13.00 16.67 -19.04
C ASP A 176 -11.63 17.33 -18.80
N GLY A 177 -10.56 16.55 -18.62
CA GLY A 177 -9.23 17.02 -18.30
C GLY A 177 -9.04 17.48 -16.85
N THR A 178 -10.05 17.35 -15.99
CA THR A 178 -9.94 17.69 -14.56
C THR A 178 -9.03 16.69 -13.85
N PRO A 179 -7.92 17.14 -13.20
CA PRO A 179 -7.07 16.26 -12.45
C PRO A 179 -7.82 15.51 -11.34
N ALA A 180 -7.42 14.29 -11.06
CA ALA A 180 -7.98 13.54 -9.93
C ALA A 180 -7.76 14.29 -8.61
N ALA A 181 -8.69 14.12 -7.67
CA ALA A 181 -8.58 14.74 -6.36
C ALA A 181 -7.35 14.25 -5.59
N ILE A 182 -6.68 15.15 -4.91
CA ILE A 182 -5.60 14.83 -3.96
C ILE A 182 -6.14 14.98 -2.55
N VAL A 183 -6.10 13.91 -1.77
CA VAL A 183 -6.55 13.89 -0.37
C VAL A 183 -5.36 13.58 0.52
N SER A 184 -5.00 14.54 1.38
CA SER A 184 -3.83 14.44 2.25
C SER A 184 -4.24 14.29 3.71
N ALA A 185 -3.56 13.37 4.43
CA ALA A 185 -3.60 13.30 5.88
C ALA A 185 -2.32 13.88 6.47
N ALA A 186 -2.47 14.75 7.46
CA ALA A 186 -1.36 15.20 8.27
C ALA A 186 -0.86 14.02 9.13
N GLY A 187 0.46 13.83 9.19
CA GLY A 187 1.06 12.81 10.05
C GLY A 187 1.49 13.39 11.40
N ARG A 188 1.60 12.50 12.38
CA ARG A 188 2.36 12.80 13.59
C ARG A 188 3.85 12.56 13.29
N LEU A 189 4.66 13.60 13.41
CA LEU A 189 6.10 13.46 13.40
C LEU A 189 6.56 13.19 14.82
N PHE A 190 7.26 12.10 15.02
CA PHE A 190 7.94 11.82 16.27
C PHE A 190 9.38 12.34 16.15
N PRO A 191 9.95 12.89 17.22
CA PRO A 191 11.35 13.29 17.21
C PRO A 191 12.24 12.08 16.96
N VAL A 192 13.26 12.26 16.12
CA VAL A 192 14.26 11.23 15.81
C VAL A 192 15.62 11.76 16.19
N ASP A 193 16.25 11.14 17.18
CA ASP A 193 17.62 11.43 17.56
C ASP A 193 18.57 10.54 16.74
N THR A 194 19.44 11.18 15.96
CA THR A 194 20.38 10.46 15.11
C THR A 194 21.76 10.41 15.78
N HIS A 195 22.28 9.19 15.95
CA HIS A 195 23.61 8.95 16.50
C HIS A 195 24.48 8.27 15.45
N TYR A 196 25.68 8.79 15.25
CA TYR A 196 26.66 8.21 14.33
C TYR A 196 27.80 7.57 15.11
N LEU A 197 28.34 6.49 14.56
CA LEU A 197 29.62 5.96 15.02
C LEU A 197 30.74 6.96 14.72
N ARG A 198 31.86 6.88 15.47
CA ARG A 198 33.00 7.76 15.23
C ARG A 198 33.54 7.57 13.82
N HIS A 199 33.88 8.67 13.18
CA HIS A 199 34.48 8.63 11.86
C HIS A 199 35.81 7.84 11.91
N GLY A 200 36.03 6.92 10.96
CA GLY A 200 37.23 6.07 10.93
C GLY A 200 37.15 4.79 11.78
N ASP A 201 35.96 4.41 12.26
CA ASP A 201 35.78 3.12 12.92
C ASP A 201 36.11 2.00 11.93
N ARG A 202 37.13 1.18 12.24
CA ARG A 202 37.64 0.10 11.39
C ARG A 202 37.16 -1.30 11.81
N ARG A 203 36.25 -1.37 12.79
CA ARG A 203 35.66 -2.64 13.19
C ARG A 203 34.88 -3.27 12.03
N ASP A 204 34.89 -4.58 11.96
CA ASP A 204 34.06 -5.26 11.00
C ASP A 204 32.56 -5.15 11.33
N LEU A 205 31.70 -5.52 10.39
CA LEU A 205 30.26 -5.42 10.55
C LEU A 205 29.75 -6.23 11.75
N THR A 206 30.36 -7.40 12.02
CA THR A 206 29.99 -8.28 13.12
C THR A 206 30.28 -7.64 14.46
N GLU A 207 31.50 -7.07 14.62
CA GLU A 207 31.90 -6.34 15.81
C GLU A 207 31.03 -5.10 16.04
N LEU A 208 30.72 -4.33 14.98
CA LEU A 208 29.82 -3.19 15.06
C LEU A 208 28.43 -3.58 15.55
N VAL A 209 27.84 -4.65 15.00
CA VAL A 209 26.52 -5.12 15.40
C VAL A 209 26.54 -5.64 16.84
N THR A 210 27.50 -6.49 17.19
CA THR A 210 27.58 -7.10 18.52
C THR A 210 27.79 -6.09 19.64
N THR A 211 28.40 -4.95 19.34
CA THR A 211 28.60 -3.88 20.33
C THR A 211 27.46 -2.86 20.34
N THR A 212 26.96 -2.48 19.17
CA THR A 212 25.97 -1.38 19.05
C THR A 212 24.56 -1.82 19.40
N VAL A 213 24.16 -3.04 19.03
CA VAL A 213 22.79 -3.54 19.30
C VAL A 213 22.52 -3.66 20.81
N PRO A 214 23.39 -4.28 21.66
CA PRO A 214 23.17 -4.30 23.08
C PRO A 214 23.13 -2.90 23.73
N GLU A 215 23.90 -1.95 23.21
CA GLU A 215 23.85 -0.57 23.66
C GLU A 215 22.53 0.11 23.32
N ALA A 216 22.03 -0.09 22.09
CA ALA A 216 20.71 0.42 21.67
C ALA A 216 19.60 -0.16 22.54
N ILE A 217 19.62 -1.47 22.83
CA ILE A 217 18.64 -2.13 23.70
C ILE A 217 18.64 -1.53 25.11
N ARG A 218 19.81 -1.18 25.64
CA ARG A 218 19.90 -0.56 26.98
C ARG A 218 19.36 0.88 27.01
N ARG A 219 19.37 1.56 25.89
CA ARG A 219 18.93 2.98 25.77
C ARG A 219 17.44 3.14 25.46
N THR A 220 16.76 2.09 25.07
CA THR A 220 15.35 2.15 24.70
C THR A 220 14.52 1.09 25.41
N THR A 221 13.26 1.43 25.67
CA THR A 221 12.25 0.48 26.17
C THR A 221 11.42 -0.11 25.03
N GLY A 222 11.65 0.33 23.79
CA GLY A 222 10.92 -0.09 22.61
C GLY A 222 11.62 -1.22 21.84
N HIS A 223 11.21 -1.39 20.58
CA HIS A 223 11.83 -2.36 19.68
C HIS A 223 13.08 -1.82 19.01
N VAL A 224 14.05 -2.67 18.75
CA VAL A 224 15.26 -2.35 17.99
C VAL A 224 15.19 -3.05 16.64
N LEU A 225 15.26 -2.27 15.55
CA LEU A 225 15.32 -2.79 14.18
C LEU A 225 16.73 -2.56 13.63
N VAL A 226 17.38 -3.65 13.21
CA VAL A 226 18.74 -3.62 12.67
C VAL A 226 18.71 -3.91 11.18
N PHE A 227 19.19 -2.96 10.36
CA PHE A 227 19.35 -3.14 8.92
C PHE A 227 20.76 -3.64 8.62
N LEU A 228 20.85 -4.79 7.96
CA LEU A 228 22.11 -5.42 7.58
C LEU A 228 22.17 -5.55 6.05
N PRO A 229 23.40 -5.59 5.46
CA PRO A 229 23.56 -5.90 4.04
C PRO A 229 22.90 -7.23 3.70
N GLY A 230 22.14 -7.28 2.60
CA GLY A 230 21.46 -8.49 2.15
C GLY A 230 22.42 -9.56 1.61
N LYS A 231 21.87 -10.73 1.26
CA LYS A 231 22.64 -11.87 0.69
C LYS A 231 23.45 -11.52 -0.55
N ILE A 232 23.04 -10.53 -1.34
CA ILE A 232 23.75 -10.08 -2.56
C ILE A 232 25.15 -9.54 -2.23
N GLY A 233 25.33 -8.91 -1.07
CA GLY A 233 26.63 -8.43 -0.62
C GLY A 233 27.62 -9.54 -0.16
N ARG A 234 27.13 -10.78 0.01
CA ARG A 234 27.98 -11.94 0.36
C ARG A 234 28.55 -12.72 -0.83
N ALA A 235 28.02 -12.47 -2.03
CA ALA A 235 28.43 -13.20 -3.24
C ALA A 235 29.70 -12.63 -3.90
N HIS A 236 30.27 -11.56 -3.36
CA HIS A 236 31.44 -10.86 -3.92
C HIS A 236 32.58 -10.66 -2.90
N VAL A 237 32.70 -11.55 -1.93
CA VAL A 237 33.88 -11.63 -1.04
C VAL A 237 34.59 -12.96 -1.24
#